data_da8684a54459e3c3dc7fbaee61bbe8b2
#
_entry.id   da8684a54459e3c3dc7fbaee61bbe8b2
#
_cell.length_a   1.000
_cell.length_b   1.000
_cell.length_c   1.000
_cell.angle_alpha   90.00
_cell.angle_beta   90.00
_cell.angle_gamma   90.00
#
_symmetry.space_group_name_H-M   'P 1'
#
loop_
_entity.id
_entity.type
_entity.pdbx_description
1 polymer ?
#
loop_
_entity_poly.entity_id
_entity_poly.type
_entity_poly.pdbx_seq_one_letter_code
_entity_poly.pdbx_strand_id
1 'polypeptide(L)'
;MEKLPSFRRLNRNDFELQYQQLIDQLGTSINNGFDVVYGALNGSLSFTDNFNSTLTTISITVNDQGVPKTKAQFKLKDGQNTLRGLIILNVTGADLVGAPYLVFQKGDENIITITKAFGLSSNKTYNITILGLS
;
A
#
# COMPACT_ATOMS: atom_id res chain seq x y z
N MET A 1 4.58 -20.62 -5.47
CA MET A 1 3.79 -20.73 -4.22
C MET A 1 2.80 -21.87 -4.37
N GLU A 2 2.78 -22.78 -3.43
CA GLU A 2 1.79 -23.82 -3.42
C GLU A 2 0.39 -23.25 -3.18
N LYS A 3 -0.59 -23.78 -3.89
CA LYS A 3 -1.98 -23.40 -3.64
C LYS A 3 -2.45 -23.97 -2.30
N LEU A 4 -3.18 -23.16 -1.55
CA LEU A 4 -3.88 -23.65 -0.38
C LEU A 4 -4.96 -24.64 -0.79
N PRO A 5 -5.22 -25.68 0.04
CA PRO A 5 -6.33 -26.59 -0.22
C PRO A 5 -7.67 -25.83 -0.17
N SER A 6 -8.60 -26.22 -1.01
CA SER A 6 -9.95 -25.67 -1.01
C SER A 6 -10.67 -26.04 0.29
N PHE A 7 -11.41 -25.09 0.85
CA PHE A 7 -12.32 -25.39 1.95
C PHE A 7 -13.55 -26.12 1.41
N ARG A 8 -14.02 -27.11 2.17
CA ARG A 8 -15.26 -27.78 1.82
C ARG A 8 -16.43 -26.81 2.06
N ARG A 9 -17.22 -26.61 1.04
CA ARG A 9 -18.40 -25.74 1.13
C ARG A 9 -19.54 -26.45 1.87
N LEU A 10 -20.34 -25.67 2.58
CA LEU A 10 -21.61 -26.14 3.09
C LEU A 10 -22.60 -26.27 1.94
N ASN A 11 -23.16 -27.47 1.77
CA ASN A 11 -24.11 -27.76 0.73
C ASN A 11 -25.41 -28.25 1.35
N ARG A 12 -26.55 -27.67 0.94
CA ARG A 12 -27.86 -28.05 1.46
C ARG A 12 -28.18 -29.54 1.31
N ASN A 13 -27.66 -30.19 0.24
CA ASN A 13 -27.93 -31.59 -0.05
C ASN A 13 -27.23 -32.55 0.92
N ASP A 14 -26.26 -32.08 1.68
CA ASP A 14 -25.56 -32.87 2.73
C ASP A 14 -26.38 -32.98 4.03
N PHE A 15 -27.52 -32.30 4.10
CA PHE A 15 -28.37 -32.21 5.32
C PHE A 15 -29.76 -32.69 5.04
N GLU A 16 -30.44 -33.12 6.12
CA GLU A 16 -31.86 -33.49 6.07
C GLU A 16 -32.72 -32.27 5.68
N LEU A 17 -33.87 -32.53 5.03
CA LEU A 17 -34.76 -31.48 4.54
C LEU A 17 -35.14 -30.44 5.61
N GLN A 18 -35.36 -30.87 6.83
CA GLN A 18 -35.72 -29.96 7.93
C GLN A 18 -34.67 -28.93 8.29
N TYR A 19 -33.40 -29.19 7.95
CA TYR A 19 -32.27 -28.30 8.23
C TYR A 19 -31.82 -27.49 7.01
N GLN A 20 -32.31 -27.81 5.81
CA GLN A 20 -31.80 -27.19 4.57
C GLN A 20 -32.01 -25.69 4.53
N GLN A 21 -33.12 -25.17 5.06
CA GLN A 21 -33.38 -23.73 5.09
C GLN A 21 -32.37 -23.00 5.97
N LEU A 22 -32.06 -23.58 7.13
CA LEU A 22 -31.04 -23.01 8.03
C LEU A 22 -29.65 -23.04 7.38
N ILE A 23 -29.31 -24.13 6.71
CA ILE A 23 -28.04 -24.26 6.00
C ILE A 23 -27.96 -23.30 4.85
N ASP A 24 -29.02 -23.04 4.10
CA ASP A 24 -29.05 -22.03 3.05
C ASP A 24 -28.78 -20.62 3.59
N GLN A 25 -29.31 -20.30 4.77
CA GLN A 25 -29.11 -18.99 5.41
C GLN A 25 -27.69 -18.83 5.97
N LEU A 26 -27.16 -19.83 6.64
CA LEU A 26 -25.82 -19.79 7.23
C LEU A 26 -24.73 -20.02 6.20
N GLY A 27 -24.98 -20.93 5.25
CA GLY A 27 -24.00 -21.38 4.28
C GLY A 27 -23.50 -20.25 3.38
N THR A 28 -24.37 -19.33 2.98
CA THR A 28 -23.98 -18.21 2.14
C THR A 28 -22.92 -17.33 2.83
N SER A 29 -23.17 -16.96 4.09
CA SER A 29 -22.22 -16.13 4.85
C SER A 29 -20.90 -16.85 5.14
N ILE A 30 -20.98 -18.13 5.54
CA ILE A 30 -19.79 -18.94 5.86
C ILE A 30 -18.97 -19.22 4.60
N ASN A 31 -19.59 -19.61 3.52
CA ASN A 31 -18.90 -19.90 2.25
C ASN A 31 -18.29 -18.62 1.66
N ASN A 32 -18.98 -17.48 1.71
CA ASN A 32 -18.43 -16.20 1.27
C ASN A 32 -17.25 -15.77 2.14
N GLY A 33 -17.30 -15.98 3.45
CA GLY A 33 -16.19 -15.72 4.35
C GLY A 33 -14.95 -16.57 4.01
N PHE A 34 -15.14 -17.85 3.76
CA PHE A 34 -14.07 -18.75 3.33
C PHE A 34 -13.49 -18.34 1.97
N ASP A 35 -14.34 -17.94 1.00
CA ASP A 35 -13.86 -17.48 -0.30
C ASP A 35 -13.00 -16.23 -0.19
N VAL A 36 -13.37 -15.26 0.67
CA VAL A 36 -12.59 -14.05 0.91
C VAL A 36 -11.23 -14.39 1.53
N VAL A 37 -11.21 -15.21 2.58
CA VAL A 37 -9.96 -15.63 3.24
C VAL A 37 -9.08 -16.44 2.29
N TYR A 38 -9.65 -17.39 1.58
CA TYR A 38 -8.93 -18.21 0.61
C TYR A 38 -8.34 -17.36 -0.52
N GLY A 39 -9.13 -16.42 -1.06
CA GLY A 39 -8.68 -15.51 -2.10
C GLY A 39 -7.53 -14.61 -1.64
N ALA A 40 -7.61 -14.08 -0.42
CA ALA A 40 -6.55 -13.26 0.15
C ALA A 40 -5.24 -14.05 0.38
N LEU A 41 -5.34 -15.28 0.89
CA LEU A 41 -4.17 -16.12 1.15
C LEU A 41 -3.57 -16.72 -0.13
N ASN A 42 -4.39 -17.04 -1.11
CA ASN A 42 -3.95 -17.67 -2.37
C ASN A 42 -3.54 -16.63 -3.43
N GLY A 43 -4.02 -15.40 -3.31
CA GLY A 43 -3.56 -14.26 -4.09
C GLY A 43 -2.26 -13.69 -3.52
N SER A 44 -1.52 -12.96 -4.34
CA SER A 44 -0.36 -12.25 -3.86
C SER A 44 -0.78 -11.13 -2.91
N LEU A 45 -0.30 -11.16 -1.67
CA LEU A 45 -0.48 -10.05 -0.75
C LEU A 45 0.32 -8.85 -1.24
N SER A 46 -0.32 -7.71 -1.43
CA SER A 46 0.33 -6.48 -1.83
C SER A 46 0.50 -5.52 -0.66
N PHE A 47 1.57 -4.74 -0.68
CA PHE A 47 1.78 -3.70 0.35
C PHE A 47 0.68 -2.64 0.33
N THR A 48 0.13 -2.33 -0.85
CA THR A 48 -0.89 -1.30 -0.98
C THR A 48 -2.27 -1.76 -0.53
N ASP A 49 -2.59 -3.05 -0.67
CA ASP A 49 -3.90 -3.59 -0.38
C ASP A 49 -4.00 -4.23 1.00
N ASN A 50 -2.93 -4.86 1.48
CA ASN A 50 -2.92 -5.68 2.69
C ASN A 50 -2.15 -5.06 3.85
N PHE A 51 -1.35 -4.03 3.58
CA PHE A 51 -0.65 -3.24 4.59
C PHE A 51 -1.14 -1.80 4.57
N ASN A 52 -1.13 -1.17 5.70
CA ASN A 52 -1.51 0.24 5.81
C ASN A 52 -0.38 1.12 5.25
N SER A 53 -0.36 1.28 3.94
CA SER A 53 0.70 1.96 3.22
C SER A 53 0.16 2.77 2.03
N THR A 54 0.93 3.75 1.60
CA THR A 54 0.66 4.57 0.42
C THR A 54 1.80 4.40 -0.58
N LEU A 55 1.47 3.97 -1.80
CA LEU A 55 2.41 3.90 -2.92
C LEU A 55 2.15 5.08 -3.85
N THR A 56 3.16 5.90 -4.10
CA THR A 56 3.03 7.05 -4.98
C THR A 56 4.36 7.43 -5.63
N THR A 57 4.29 8.24 -6.67
CA THR A 57 5.46 8.82 -7.34
C THR A 57 5.39 10.34 -7.22
N ILE A 58 6.47 10.95 -6.75
CA ILE A 58 6.59 12.41 -6.65
C ILE A 58 7.67 12.91 -7.60
N SER A 59 7.48 14.14 -8.09
CA SER A 59 8.50 14.87 -8.85
C SER A 59 9.16 15.89 -7.94
N ILE A 60 10.48 15.89 -7.89
CA ILE A 60 11.23 16.76 -6.99
C ILE A 60 12.47 17.34 -7.68
N THR A 61 12.70 18.62 -7.46
CA THR A 61 13.92 19.33 -7.84
C THR A 61 14.44 20.05 -6.60
N VAL A 62 15.68 19.78 -6.23
CA VAL A 62 16.28 20.37 -5.03
C VAL A 62 17.29 21.47 -5.39
N ASN A 63 17.52 22.38 -4.44
CA ASN A 63 18.59 23.36 -4.51
C ASN A 63 19.91 22.77 -3.99
N ASP A 64 20.96 23.59 -3.88
CA ASP A 64 22.28 23.15 -3.42
C ASP A 64 22.32 22.65 -1.97
N GLN A 65 21.30 22.97 -1.19
CA GLN A 65 21.17 22.52 0.22
C GLN A 65 20.25 21.30 0.37
N GLY A 66 19.76 20.75 -0.73
CA GLY A 66 18.85 19.60 -0.71
C GLY A 66 17.41 19.96 -0.38
N VAL A 67 17.05 21.24 -0.42
CA VAL A 67 15.68 21.69 -0.16
C VAL A 67 14.90 21.73 -1.49
N PRO A 68 13.69 21.14 -1.55
CA PRO A 68 12.87 21.19 -2.76
C PRO A 68 12.57 22.64 -3.18
N LYS A 69 12.79 22.96 -4.45
CA LYS A 69 12.51 24.28 -5.01
C LYS A 69 11.02 24.56 -5.10
N THR A 70 10.24 23.54 -5.38
CA THR A 70 8.79 23.58 -5.36
C THR A 70 8.29 22.59 -4.31
N LYS A 71 7.10 22.84 -3.79
CA LYS A 71 6.54 22.02 -2.72
C LYS A 71 6.35 20.57 -3.21
N ALA A 72 7.13 19.65 -2.67
CA ALA A 72 7.01 18.23 -2.94
C ALA A 72 6.15 17.59 -1.85
N GLN A 73 4.97 17.13 -2.21
CA GLN A 73 4.04 16.58 -1.23
C GLN A 73 3.16 15.50 -1.88
N PHE A 74 2.60 14.64 -1.03
CA PHE A 74 1.61 13.65 -1.42
C PHE A 74 0.63 13.44 -0.28
N LYS A 75 -0.53 12.87 -0.59
CA LYS A 75 -1.54 12.55 0.40
C LYS A 75 -1.52 11.06 0.71
N LEU A 76 -1.62 10.69 1.98
CA LEU A 76 -1.78 9.32 2.40
C LEU A 76 -3.11 8.76 1.88
N LYS A 77 -3.16 7.48 1.55
CA LYS A 77 -4.39 6.85 1.10
C LYS A 77 -5.46 6.89 2.20
N ASP A 78 -6.70 6.78 1.82
CA ASP A 78 -7.81 6.74 2.75
C ASP A 78 -7.65 5.59 3.75
N GLY A 79 -7.84 5.91 5.04
CA GLY A 79 -7.64 4.96 6.13
C GLY A 79 -6.22 4.94 6.71
N GLN A 80 -5.24 5.53 6.07
CA GLN A 80 -3.90 5.70 6.62
C GLN A 80 -3.77 7.07 7.27
N ASN A 81 -3.67 7.10 8.60
CA ASN A 81 -3.62 8.36 9.36
C ASN A 81 -2.24 8.65 9.94
N THR A 82 -1.31 7.72 9.82
CA THR A 82 0.05 7.86 10.34
C THR A 82 1.08 7.48 9.29
N LEU A 83 2.27 8.05 9.38
CA LEU A 83 3.40 7.70 8.55
C LEU A 83 4.62 7.54 9.45
N ARG A 84 5.16 6.32 9.51
CA ARG A 84 6.34 6.00 10.32
C ARG A 84 7.63 6.01 9.52
N GLY A 85 7.54 5.77 8.22
CA GLY A 85 8.72 5.78 7.37
C GLY A 85 8.38 5.79 5.90
N LEU A 86 9.36 6.19 5.09
CA LEU A 86 9.31 6.16 3.64
C LEU A 86 10.38 5.20 3.13
N ILE A 87 9.98 4.35 2.18
CA ILE A 87 10.90 3.50 1.44
C ILE A 87 10.94 4.01 0.01
N ILE A 88 12.12 4.32 -0.49
CA ILE A 88 12.32 4.69 -1.89
C ILE A 88 12.45 3.40 -2.70
N LEU A 89 11.52 3.21 -3.64
CA LEU A 89 11.49 2.03 -4.50
C LEU A 89 12.24 2.25 -5.80
N ASN A 90 12.17 3.45 -6.35
CA ASN A 90 12.81 3.80 -7.62
C ASN A 90 13.05 5.29 -7.72
N VAL A 91 14.12 5.67 -8.39
CA VAL A 91 14.45 7.07 -8.72
C VAL A 91 14.82 7.13 -10.17
N THR A 92 14.16 8.01 -10.92
CA THR A 92 14.42 8.25 -12.33
C THR A 92 14.59 9.75 -12.60
N GLY A 93 15.14 10.11 -13.76
CA GLY A 93 15.25 11.50 -14.23
C GLY A 93 16.68 12.01 -14.37
N ALA A 94 17.55 11.68 -13.46
CA ALA A 94 18.98 12.06 -13.49
C ALA A 94 19.81 11.12 -12.64
N ASP A 95 21.12 11.22 -12.74
CA ASP A 95 22.03 10.41 -11.93
C ASP A 95 22.07 10.88 -10.49
N LEU A 96 22.11 9.92 -9.58
CA LEU A 96 22.27 10.19 -8.15
C LEU A 96 23.73 10.48 -7.82
N VAL A 97 23.95 11.39 -6.85
CA VAL A 97 25.28 11.69 -6.31
C VAL A 97 25.58 10.92 -5.04
N GLY A 98 24.61 10.21 -4.50
CA GLY A 98 24.74 9.40 -3.29
C GLY A 98 23.50 8.58 -3.04
N ALA A 99 23.43 7.93 -1.88
CA ALA A 99 22.24 7.19 -1.49
C ALA A 99 21.05 8.14 -1.31
N PRO A 100 19.89 7.89 -1.96
CA PRO A 100 18.75 8.78 -1.83
C PRO A 100 18.09 8.61 -0.45
N TYR A 101 17.78 9.74 0.16
CA TYR A 101 17.05 9.78 1.43
C TYR A 101 16.14 11.00 1.48
N LEU A 102 14.91 10.83 1.95
CA LEU A 102 13.92 11.89 2.05
C LEU A 102 13.59 12.16 3.52
N VAL A 103 13.60 13.44 3.90
CA VAL A 103 13.09 13.91 5.18
C VAL A 103 11.69 14.45 4.95
N PHE A 104 10.74 14.01 5.74
CA PHE A 104 9.34 14.37 5.58
C PHE A 104 8.74 14.95 6.85
N GLN A 105 7.65 15.69 6.68
CA GLN A 105 6.83 16.19 7.76
C GLN A 105 5.36 15.97 7.43
N LYS A 106 4.61 15.43 8.39
CA LYS A 106 3.16 15.27 8.25
C LYS A 106 2.47 16.58 8.57
N GLY A 107 1.64 17.05 7.64
CA GLY A 107 0.77 18.20 7.83
C GLY A 107 -0.68 17.80 8.09
N ASP A 108 -1.57 18.76 7.99
CA ASP A 108 -3.00 18.55 8.11
C ASP A 108 -3.55 17.72 6.93
N GLU A 109 -4.73 17.12 7.11
CA GLU A 109 -5.43 16.33 6.08
C GLU A 109 -4.62 15.16 5.51
N ASN A 110 -3.70 14.60 6.32
CA ASN A 110 -2.83 13.49 5.92
C ASN A 110 -1.92 13.82 4.71
N ILE A 111 -1.56 15.06 4.55
CA ILE A 111 -0.61 15.51 3.53
C ILE A 111 0.81 15.41 4.08
N ILE A 112 1.67 14.73 3.34
CA ILE A 112 3.08 14.57 3.66
C ILE A 112 3.89 15.52 2.78
N THR A 113 4.71 16.35 3.39
CA THR A 113 5.60 17.28 2.69
C THR A 113 7.04 16.83 2.84
N ILE A 114 7.76 16.74 1.73
CA ILE A 114 9.20 16.45 1.75
C ILE A 114 9.93 17.77 2.04
N THR A 115 10.60 17.81 3.15
CA THR A 115 11.31 19.02 3.61
C THR A 115 12.74 19.06 3.15
N LYS A 116 13.38 17.90 2.93
CA LYS A 116 14.74 17.79 2.47
C LYS A 116 14.98 16.48 1.76
N ALA A 117 15.84 16.47 0.77
CA ALA A 117 16.23 15.26 0.04
C ALA A 117 17.76 15.21 -0.09
N PHE A 118 18.32 14.03 0.13
CA PHE A 118 19.75 13.76 0.02
C PHE A 118 20.03 12.86 -1.18
N GLY A 119 21.25 12.90 -1.68
CA GLY A 119 21.69 12.03 -2.77
C GLY A 119 21.28 12.50 -4.17
N LEU A 120 20.58 13.63 -4.27
CA LEU A 120 20.14 14.23 -5.53
C LEU A 120 21.08 15.35 -5.96
N SER A 121 21.35 15.45 -7.27
CA SER A 121 22.04 16.61 -7.83
C SER A 121 21.14 17.84 -7.80
N SER A 122 21.71 19.00 -7.45
CA SER A 122 20.98 20.26 -7.44
C SER A 122 20.50 20.64 -8.83
N ASN A 123 19.34 21.26 -8.91
CA ASN A 123 18.73 21.78 -10.14
C ASN A 123 18.39 20.71 -11.20
N LYS A 124 18.34 19.44 -10.79
CA LYS A 124 17.86 18.33 -11.63
C LYS A 124 16.50 17.85 -11.13
N THR A 125 15.66 17.46 -12.06
CA THR A 125 14.33 16.93 -11.72
C THR A 125 14.37 15.42 -11.66
N TYR A 126 13.88 14.87 -10.55
CA TYR A 126 13.78 13.44 -10.30
C TYR A 126 12.33 13.01 -10.10
N ASN A 127 12.00 11.84 -10.60
CA ASN A 127 10.74 11.16 -10.24
C ASN A 127 11.07 10.03 -9.28
N ILE A 128 10.52 10.12 -8.08
CA ILE A 128 10.80 9.18 -6.99
C ILE A 128 9.53 8.42 -6.65
N THR A 129 9.59 7.10 -6.80
CA THR A 129 8.52 6.21 -6.36
C THR A 129 8.78 5.80 -4.92
N ILE A 130 7.83 6.09 -4.06
CA ILE A 130 7.95 5.88 -2.62
C ILE A 130 6.81 5.03 -2.08
N LEU A 131 7.11 4.28 -1.04
CA LEU A 131 6.15 3.55 -0.23
C LEU A 131 6.15 4.13 1.17
N GLY A 132 5.03 4.72 1.57
CA GLY A 132 4.85 5.29 2.91
C GLY A 132 4.22 4.26 3.84
N LEU A 133 4.95 3.84 4.88
CA LEU A 133 4.49 2.84 5.86
C LEU A 133 3.95 3.50 7.11
N SER A 134 2.85 2.96 7.58
CA SER A 134 2.24 3.37 8.83
C SER A 134 2.88 2.70 10.05
#